data_eb5b7ffa10cbf93082fabc3d3441e2b3
#
_entry.id   eb5b7ffa10cbf93082fabc3d3441e2b3
#
_cell.length_a   1.000
_cell.length_b   1.000
_cell.length_c   1.000
_cell.angle_alpha   90.00
_cell.angle_beta   90.00
_cell.angle_gamma   90.00
#
_symmetry.space_group_name_H-M   'P 1'
#
loop_
_entity.id
_entity.type
_entity.pdbx_description
1 polymer ?
#
loop_
_entity_poly.entity_id
_entity_poly.type
_entity_poly.pdbx_seq_one_letter_code
_entity_poly.pdbx_strand_id
1 'polypeptide(L)'
;NALLKTIEEPPAYAVILLLTENAEILLPTIRSRCVMLKLRNIKDQLIKKYLMEQMEIPDYKADVCVAFAQGNMGRAIMLATSEHFNEIKEEAVHLLRESMTWMWMRWRQP
;
A
#
# COMPACT_ATOMS: atom_id res chain seq x y z
N ASN A 1 -31.54 -10.08 -9.88
CA ASN A 1 -30.77 -9.73 -8.72
C ASN A 1 -31.14 -8.33 -8.21
N ALA A 2 -31.53 -8.24 -6.95
CA ALA A 2 -31.99 -6.99 -6.32
C ALA A 2 -30.89 -5.88 -6.34
N LEU A 3 -29.62 -6.25 -6.24
CA LEU A 3 -28.49 -5.33 -6.30
C LEU A 3 -28.36 -4.68 -7.68
N LEU A 4 -28.55 -5.44 -8.75
CA LEU A 4 -28.53 -4.92 -10.11
C LEU A 4 -29.61 -3.90 -10.36
N LYS A 5 -30.83 -4.14 -9.86
CA LYS A 5 -31.94 -3.19 -9.95
C LYS A 5 -31.62 -1.87 -9.23
N THR A 6 -31.01 -1.94 -8.04
CA THR A 6 -30.64 -0.77 -7.27
C THR A 6 -29.57 0.06 -8.00
N ILE A 7 -28.64 -0.59 -8.69
CA ILE A 7 -27.60 0.08 -9.48
C ILE A 7 -28.18 0.68 -10.75
N GLU A 8 -29.14 0.01 -11.38
CA GLU A 8 -29.80 0.50 -12.60
C GLU A 8 -30.68 1.72 -12.35
N GLU A 9 -31.40 1.71 -11.23
CA GLU A 9 -32.30 2.79 -10.84
C GLU A 9 -32.04 3.23 -9.40
N PRO A 10 -30.89 3.90 -9.14
CA PRO A 10 -30.58 4.34 -7.77
C PRO A 10 -31.51 5.49 -7.35
N PRO A 11 -31.88 5.55 -6.06
CA PRO A 11 -32.59 6.72 -5.54
C PRO A 11 -31.81 8.02 -5.78
N ALA A 12 -32.52 9.11 -6.03
CA ALA A 12 -31.88 10.40 -6.35
C ALA A 12 -30.93 10.92 -5.27
N TYR A 13 -31.12 10.48 -4.02
CA TYR A 13 -30.29 10.85 -2.88
C TYR A 13 -29.09 9.92 -2.64
N ALA A 14 -29.00 8.82 -3.37
CA ALA A 14 -27.96 7.81 -3.14
C ALA A 14 -26.78 7.96 -4.09
N VAL A 15 -25.58 7.77 -3.56
CA VAL A 15 -24.36 7.63 -4.32
C VAL A 15 -23.82 6.22 -4.09
N ILE A 16 -23.63 5.47 -5.17
CA ILE A 16 -23.15 4.09 -5.10
C ILE A 16 -21.72 4.03 -5.60
N LEU A 17 -20.81 3.54 -4.76
CA LEU A 17 -19.40 3.34 -5.10
C LEU A 17 -19.13 1.85 -5.27
N LEU A 18 -18.71 1.45 -6.47
CA LEU A 18 -18.29 0.10 -6.77
C LEU A 18 -16.77 0.02 -6.78
N LEU A 19 -16.21 -0.72 -5.84
CA LEU A 19 -14.76 -0.90 -5.72
C LEU A 19 -14.36 -2.21 -6.38
N THR A 20 -13.44 -2.13 -7.33
CA THR A 20 -12.93 -3.31 -8.03
C THR A 20 -11.48 -3.11 -8.45
N GLU A 21 -10.74 -4.19 -8.49
CA GLU A 21 -9.37 -4.18 -9.02
C GLU A 21 -9.36 -4.26 -10.55
N ASN A 22 -10.42 -4.84 -11.13
CA ASN A 22 -10.55 -4.99 -12.57
C ASN A 22 -11.98 -4.69 -13.01
N ALA A 23 -12.15 -3.55 -13.68
CA ALA A 23 -13.46 -3.11 -14.17
C ALA A 23 -14.02 -4.02 -15.27
N GLU A 24 -13.18 -4.80 -15.95
CA GLU A 24 -13.63 -5.71 -17.00
C GLU A 24 -14.44 -6.89 -16.46
N ILE A 25 -14.28 -7.21 -15.17
CA ILE A 25 -15.07 -8.26 -14.51
C ILE A 25 -16.53 -7.81 -14.33
N LEU A 26 -16.79 -6.51 -14.28
CA LEU A 26 -18.12 -5.96 -14.10
C LEU A 26 -18.96 -6.18 -15.38
N LEU A 27 -20.25 -6.45 -15.17
CA LEU A 27 -21.19 -6.59 -16.29
C LEU A 27 -21.20 -5.32 -17.13
N PRO A 28 -21.26 -5.43 -18.47
CA PRO A 28 -21.29 -4.25 -19.35
C PRO A 28 -22.43 -3.29 -19.05
N THR A 29 -23.58 -3.81 -18.60
CA THR A 29 -24.72 -2.98 -18.21
C THR A 29 -24.43 -2.08 -17.02
N ILE A 30 -23.64 -2.57 -16.05
CA ILE A 30 -23.20 -1.80 -14.90
C ILE A 30 -22.14 -0.78 -15.32
N ARG A 31 -21.16 -1.19 -16.13
CA ARG A 31 -20.09 -0.31 -16.60
C ARG A 31 -20.61 0.88 -17.40
N SER A 32 -21.63 0.67 -18.23
CA SER A 32 -22.23 1.74 -19.05
C SER A 32 -22.96 2.80 -18.21
N ARG A 33 -23.37 2.46 -17.00
CA ARG A 33 -24.11 3.35 -16.08
C ARG A 33 -23.23 4.03 -15.05
N CYS A 34 -21.96 3.64 -14.95
CA CYS A 34 -21.02 4.17 -13.96
C CYS A 34 -20.00 5.09 -14.59
N VAL A 35 -19.59 6.11 -13.85
CA VAL A 35 -18.40 6.89 -14.17
C VAL A 35 -17.20 6.15 -13.61
N MET A 36 -16.26 5.82 -14.46
CA MET A 36 -15.07 5.08 -14.06
C MET A 36 -13.99 6.04 -13.54
N LEU A 37 -13.64 5.89 -12.28
CA LEU A 37 -12.52 6.59 -11.67
C LEU A 37 -11.36 5.61 -11.50
N LYS A 38 -10.33 5.79 -12.30
CA LYS A 38 -9.16 4.91 -12.28
C LYS A 38 -8.12 5.47 -11.31
N LEU A 39 -7.91 4.75 -10.22
CA LEU A 39 -6.90 5.10 -9.24
C LEU A 39 -5.55 4.54 -9.68
N ARG A 40 -4.53 5.38 -9.58
CA ARG A 40 -3.16 5.02 -9.94
C ARG A 40 -2.26 5.02 -8.72
N ASN A 41 -1.15 4.32 -8.83
CA ASN A 41 -0.11 4.36 -7.81
C ASN A 41 0.41 5.80 -7.66
N ILE A 42 0.65 6.17 -6.42
CA ILE A 42 1.22 7.48 -6.08
C ILE A 42 2.74 7.40 -6.21
N LYS A 43 3.35 8.47 -6.68
CA LYS A 43 4.82 8.55 -6.81
C LYS A 43 5.46 8.44 -5.43
N ASP A 44 6.55 7.70 -5.34
CA ASP A 44 7.28 7.47 -4.09
C ASP A 44 7.68 8.77 -3.40
N GLN A 45 8.11 9.75 -4.15
CA GLN A 45 8.48 11.07 -3.63
C GLN A 45 7.33 11.77 -2.91
N LEU A 46 6.11 11.65 -3.43
CA LEU A 46 4.92 12.25 -2.82
C LEU A 46 4.54 11.53 -1.53
N ILE A 47 4.65 10.20 -1.51
CA ILE A 47 4.38 9.40 -0.30
C ILE A 47 5.40 9.76 0.78
N LYS A 48 6.67 9.79 0.43
CA LYS A 48 7.76 10.15 1.36
C LYS A 48 7.54 11.55 1.94
N LYS A 49 7.23 12.52 1.09
CA LYS A 49 6.94 13.89 1.51
C LYS A 49 5.79 13.93 2.51
N TYR A 50 4.70 13.21 2.23
CA TYR A 50 3.55 13.15 3.13
C TYR A 50 3.94 12.56 4.49
N LEU A 51 4.66 11.44 4.50
CA LEU A 51 5.08 10.78 5.74
C LEU A 51 5.99 11.68 6.58
N MET A 52 6.91 12.39 5.97
CA MET A 52 7.84 13.28 6.68
C MET A 52 7.17 14.56 7.18
N GLU A 53 6.34 15.20 6.37
CA GLU A 53 5.73 16.48 6.70
C GLU A 53 4.48 16.36 7.57
N GLN A 54 3.59 15.41 7.27
CA GLN A 54 2.31 15.28 7.94
C GLN A 54 2.34 14.31 9.14
N MET A 55 3.19 13.31 9.09
CA MET A 55 3.28 12.29 10.13
C MET A 55 4.59 12.37 10.93
N GLU A 56 5.46 13.31 10.60
CA GLU A 56 6.74 13.51 11.27
C GLU A 56 7.60 12.23 11.32
N ILE A 57 7.55 11.42 10.28
CA ILE A 57 8.31 10.18 10.18
C ILE A 57 9.76 10.52 9.77
N PRO A 58 10.78 9.94 10.43
CA PRO A 58 12.17 10.15 10.04
C PRO A 58 12.44 9.67 8.61
N ASP A 59 13.42 10.31 7.94
CA ASP A 59 13.80 10.06 6.56
C ASP A 59 14.05 8.57 6.27
N TYR A 60 14.89 7.92 7.07
CA TYR A 60 15.23 6.51 6.91
C TYR A 60 14.00 5.58 7.06
N LYS A 61 13.09 5.91 7.97
CA LYS A 61 11.87 5.13 8.18
C LYS A 61 10.87 5.36 7.05
N ALA A 62 10.77 6.60 6.57
CA ALA A 62 9.92 6.94 5.44
C ALA A 62 10.36 6.19 4.17
N ASP A 63 11.65 6.10 3.90
CA ASP A 63 12.19 5.35 2.75
C ASP A 63 11.81 3.88 2.80
N VAL A 64 11.90 3.24 3.95
CA VAL A 64 11.50 1.84 4.13
C VAL A 64 9.99 1.66 3.87
N CYS A 65 9.16 2.52 4.45
CA CYS A 65 7.71 2.47 4.27
C CYS A 65 7.32 2.65 2.79
N VAL A 66 7.95 3.59 2.10
CA VAL A 66 7.72 3.86 0.68
C VAL A 66 8.07 2.64 -0.18
N ALA A 67 9.21 2.00 0.10
CA ALA A 67 9.65 0.81 -0.63
C ALA A 67 8.65 -0.34 -0.52
N PHE A 68 8.08 -0.57 0.66
CA PHE A 68 7.09 -1.63 0.88
C PHE A 68 5.67 -1.24 0.48
N ALA A 69 5.36 0.04 0.41
CA ALA A 69 4.03 0.53 0.05
C ALA A 69 3.71 0.35 -1.44
N GLN A 70 4.71 0.36 -2.31
CA GLN A 70 4.55 0.19 -3.76
C GLN A 70 3.49 1.12 -4.38
N GLY A 71 3.55 2.39 -4.02
CA GLY A 71 2.63 3.40 -4.53
C GLY A 71 1.28 3.48 -3.84
N ASN A 72 1.07 2.73 -2.76
CA ASN A 72 -0.19 2.74 -2.00
C ASN A 72 -0.03 3.57 -0.73
N MET A 73 -0.64 4.76 -0.70
CA MET A 73 -0.55 5.68 0.43
C MET A 73 -1.08 5.05 1.74
N GLY A 74 -2.22 4.35 1.68
CA GLY A 74 -2.81 3.71 2.85
C GLY A 74 -1.88 2.65 3.45
N ARG A 75 -1.22 1.87 2.61
CA ARG A 75 -0.23 0.89 3.05
C ARG A 75 0.98 1.58 3.68
N ALA A 76 1.45 2.67 3.10
CA ALA A 76 2.57 3.44 3.64
C ALA A 76 2.26 3.97 5.04
N ILE A 77 1.07 4.54 5.24
CA ILE A 77 0.61 5.04 6.54
C ILE A 77 0.51 3.90 7.55
N MET A 78 -0.07 2.77 7.16
CA MET A 78 -0.19 1.60 8.01
C MET A 78 1.17 1.08 8.47
N LEU A 79 2.13 0.97 7.56
CA LEU A 79 3.49 0.53 7.87
C LEU A 79 4.22 1.52 8.79
N ALA A 80 4.02 2.82 8.56
CA ALA A 80 4.64 3.87 9.37
C ALA A 80 4.14 3.88 10.81
N THR A 81 2.88 3.50 11.03
CA THR A 81 2.25 3.49 12.36
C THR A 81 2.29 2.11 13.04
N SER A 82 2.69 1.05 12.34
CA SER A 82 2.72 -0.31 12.87
C SER A 82 3.97 -0.56 13.71
N GLU A 83 3.80 -0.81 14.99
CA GLU A 83 4.89 -1.24 15.88
C GLU A 83 5.40 -2.64 15.50
N HIS A 84 4.49 -3.53 15.14
CA HIS A 84 4.83 -4.89 14.72
C HIS A 84 5.74 -4.92 13.49
N PHE A 85 5.50 -4.04 12.52
CA PHE A 85 6.37 -3.91 11.36
C PHE A 85 7.78 -3.46 11.76
N ASN A 86 7.89 -2.54 12.71
CA ASN A 86 9.18 -2.08 13.23
C ASN A 86 9.94 -3.22 13.92
N GLU A 87 9.27 -4.03 14.73
CA GLU A 87 9.86 -5.19 15.40
C GLU A 87 10.40 -6.19 14.38
N ILE A 88 9.60 -6.57 13.39
CA ILE A 88 10.03 -7.50 12.33
C ILE A 88 11.22 -6.95 11.56
N LYS A 89 11.21 -5.65 11.26
CA LYS A 89 12.31 -4.99 10.56
C LYS A 89 13.60 -5.07 11.38
N GLU A 90 13.53 -4.76 12.67
CA GLU A 90 14.70 -4.84 13.57
C GLU A 90 15.24 -6.26 13.66
N GLU A 91 14.38 -7.25 13.81
CA GLU A 91 14.77 -8.66 13.82
C GLU A 91 15.43 -9.08 12.52
N ALA A 92 14.87 -8.69 11.38
CA ALA A 92 15.42 -9.00 10.06
C ALA A 92 16.81 -8.36 9.88
N VAL A 93 16.99 -7.12 10.28
CA VAL A 93 18.29 -6.43 10.24
C VAL A 93 19.30 -7.12 11.15
N HIS A 94 18.87 -7.53 12.34
CA HIS A 94 19.74 -8.26 13.28
C HIS A 94 20.22 -9.59 12.68
N LEU A 95 19.30 -10.38 12.12
CA LEU A 95 19.64 -11.65 11.46
C LEU A 95 20.59 -11.47 10.29
N LEU A 96 20.36 -10.45 9.47
CA LEU A 96 21.26 -10.14 8.34
C LEU A 96 22.65 -9.76 8.82
N ARG A 97 22.74 -8.95 9.88
CA ARG A 97 24.02 -8.54 10.46
C ARG A 97 24.78 -9.74 11.01
N GLU A 98 24.12 -10.62 11.73
CA GLU A 98 24.73 -11.84 12.25
C GLU A 98 25.20 -12.77 11.11
N SER A 99 24.38 -12.97 10.09
CA SER A 99 24.74 -13.83 8.97
C SER A 99 25.93 -13.29 8.19
N MET A 100 26.02 -11.97 8.04
CA MET A 100 27.19 -11.34 7.41
C MET A 100 28.45 -11.51 8.25
N THR A 101 28.35 -11.40 9.58
CA THR A 101 29.49 -11.62 10.49
C THR A 101 29.99 -13.06 10.37
N TRP A 102 29.07 -14.02 10.35
CA TRP A 102 29.40 -15.45 10.17
C TRP A 102 30.08 -15.71 8.82
N MET A 103 29.59 -15.08 7.74
CA MET A 103 30.17 -15.22 6.40
C MET A 103 31.58 -14.63 6.33
N TRP A 104 31.80 -13.50 7.01
CA TRP A 104 33.13 -12.87 7.11
C TRP A 104 34.11 -13.75 7.88
N MET A 105 33.72 -14.34 9.02
CA MET A 105 34.55 -15.25 9.79
C MET A 105 34.93 -16.52 9.00
N ARG A 106 33.97 -17.03 8.22
CA ARG A 106 34.20 -18.23 7.42
C ARG A 106 35.19 -17.99 6.26
N TRP A 107 35.18 -16.77 5.69
CA TRP A 107 36.10 -16.38 4.64
C TRP A 107 37.52 -16.08 5.16
N ARG A 108 37.69 -15.74 6.41
CA ARG A 108 38.97 -15.39 7.03
C ARG A 108 39.76 -16.59 7.57
N GLN A 109 39.16 -17.77 7.61
CA GLN A 109 39.88 -18.97 8.05
C GLN A 109 40.64 -19.57 6.86
N PRO A 110 42.00 -19.75 7.00
CA PRO A 110 42.79 -20.36 5.94
C PRO A 110 42.44 -21.83 5.69
#